data_80da05365f4145cb8a409333a11d4e41
#
_entry.id   80da05365f4145cb8a409333a11d4e41
#
_cell.length_a   1.000
_cell.length_b   1.000
_cell.length_c   1.000
_cell.angle_alpha   90.00
_cell.angle_beta   90.00
_cell.angle_gamma   90.00
#
_symmetry.space_group_name_H-M   'P 1'
#
loop_
_entity.id
_entity.type
_entity.pdbx_description
1 polymer ?
#
loop_
_entity_poly.entity_id
_entity_poly.type
_entity_poly.pdbx_seq_one_letter_code
_entity_poly.pdbx_strand_id
1 'polypeptide(L)'
;MSAHHHVAAQPKPGSIMHESGIMMSPKAAAMLEKVKAFVETECIPAQKIWEDQLNAMKTRWEAPPAIEEDLKKKAKALGLWNMFLTEEYGELGPGLTTMEYAVICETLGRSGLASTATNCAAPDTGNMELLAKFASPAQKEKWLKPLMNAEIRSAFTMTEPDVASSDATNLNFKITKTLDGKHYILNGRKHWISNSSNPKCELYIVVGKTDDMGGRHTSHSVVLVPKYTPDRKLYPGLKIIRHMTVFGYDDAPHGHDELLFENLQIPVENLVLGEGRGFDVLQGRLGGGRIHHCMRTLGVADRALELFVLEATNPKKRPFNKLKGEQGKIQWDLTEARIELEMCKRLVYYAASAMDQKGFKDARREIAMCKIKVPRMACNIIDSAIQVYGGLGISQGTELAKMWAHIRHLRFADGPDEAHSQQLARSELSVADKLRVKYEMYRQREAELRAKL
;
A
#
# COMPACT_ATOMS: atom_id res chain seq x y z
N MET A 1 -20.14 22.49 -21.86
CA MET A 1 -18.93 23.32 -21.84
C MET A 1 -18.51 23.48 -20.39
N SER A 2 -17.50 22.84 -19.98
CA SER A 2 -16.63 23.21 -18.85
C SER A 2 -15.35 22.44 -19.07
N ALA A 3 -14.42 23.07 -19.75
CA ALA A 3 -13.03 22.67 -19.69
C ALA A 3 -12.59 22.96 -18.25
N HIS A 4 -12.54 21.94 -17.41
CA HIS A 4 -11.84 22.05 -16.16
C HIS A 4 -10.36 22.25 -16.50
N HIS A 5 -9.95 23.50 -16.66
CA HIS A 5 -8.57 23.87 -16.52
C HIS A 5 -8.18 23.46 -15.10
N HIS A 6 -7.42 22.40 -14.98
CA HIS A 6 -6.75 22.06 -13.73
C HIS A 6 -5.78 23.20 -13.40
N VAL A 7 -6.27 24.14 -12.61
CA VAL A 7 -5.39 25.12 -11.97
C VAL A 7 -4.61 24.29 -10.96
N ALA A 8 -3.31 24.11 -11.20
CA ALA A 8 -2.43 23.52 -10.21
C ALA A 8 -2.64 24.27 -8.89
N ALA A 9 -2.84 23.54 -7.80
CA ALA A 9 -2.94 24.16 -6.48
C ALA A 9 -1.75 25.12 -6.31
N GLN A 10 -2.03 26.38 -5.96
CA GLN A 10 -0.94 27.35 -5.79
C GLN A 10 0.00 26.87 -4.68
N PRO A 11 1.33 26.97 -4.89
CA PRO A 11 2.28 26.59 -3.86
C PRO A 11 2.04 27.36 -2.56
N LYS A 12 2.11 26.70 -1.42
CA LYS A 12 2.03 27.35 -0.10
C LYS A 12 3.16 28.39 0.03
N PRO A 13 2.95 29.52 0.72
CA PRO A 13 4.01 30.54 0.90
C PRO A 13 5.31 29.93 1.42
N GLY A 14 6.43 30.30 0.82
CA GLY A 14 7.75 29.78 1.19
C GLY A 14 8.07 28.36 0.68
N SER A 15 7.22 27.79 -0.22
CA SER A 15 7.49 26.49 -0.82
C SER A 15 8.84 26.43 -1.53
N ILE A 16 9.50 25.27 -1.42
CA ILE A 16 10.82 25.00 -1.98
C ILE A 16 10.69 23.99 -3.12
N MET A 17 11.40 24.22 -4.22
CA MET A 17 11.45 23.27 -5.33
C MET A 17 12.32 22.07 -4.95
N HIS A 18 11.73 20.88 -4.92
CA HIS A 18 12.44 19.61 -4.79
C HIS A 18 13.11 19.23 -6.13
N GLU A 19 14.18 18.45 -6.10
CA GLU A 19 14.90 17.96 -7.30
C GLU A 19 14.00 17.23 -8.31
N SER A 20 12.91 16.61 -7.84
CA SER A 20 11.87 16.00 -8.69
C SER A 20 11.01 17.03 -9.44
N GLY A 21 11.20 18.34 -9.27
CA GLY A 21 10.41 19.40 -9.86
C GLY A 21 9.07 19.64 -9.14
N ILE A 22 8.93 19.20 -7.89
CA ILE A 22 7.74 19.35 -7.06
C ILE A 22 7.96 20.45 -6.04
N MET A 23 6.96 21.32 -5.88
CA MET A 23 6.94 22.32 -4.82
C MET A 23 6.52 21.68 -3.49
N MET A 24 7.38 21.79 -2.48
CA MET A 24 7.13 21.30 -1.12
C MET A 24 7.03 22.46 -0.14
N SER A 25 6.14 22.37 0.84
CA SER A 25 6.14 23.32 1.96
C SER A 25 7.45 23.21 2.76
N PRO A 26 7.87 24.29 3.45
CA PRO A 26 9.08 24.26 4.29
C PRO A 26 9.05 23.13 5.32
N LYS A 27 7.88 22.83 5.87
CA LYS A 27 7.66 21.72 6.81
C LYS A 27 7.92 20.37 6.16
N ALA A 28 7.36 20.12 4.99
CA ALA A 28 7.52 18.87 4.26
C ALA A 28 8.96 18.67 3.79
N ALA A 29 9.62 19.72 3.30
CA ALA A 29 11.03 19.69 2.91
C ALA A 29 11.94 19.35 4.10
N ALA A 30 11.76 20.02 5.25
CA ALA A 30 12.52 19.71 6.46
C ALA A 30 12.26 18.28 6.97
N MET A 31 11.02 17.78 6.87
CA MET A 31 10.68 16.42 7.23
C MET A 31 11.33 15.40 6.28
N LEU A 32 11.34 15.66 4.97
CA LEU A 32 12.01 14.82 3.99
C LEU A 32 13.50 14.66 4.28
N GLU A 33 14.21 15.73 4.61
CA GLU A 33 15.64 15.65 4.95
C GLU A 33 15.87 14.78 6.20
N LYS A 34 15.02 14.89 7.22
CA LYS A 34 15.07 14.02 8.39
C LYS A 34 14.80 12.56 8.02
N VAL A 35 13.82 12.29 7.12
CA VAL A 35 13.49 10.93 6.66
C VAL A 35 14.65 10.35 5.86
N LYS A 36 15.27 11.11 4.95
CA LYS A 36 16.47 10.68 4.21
C LYS A 36 17.56 10.25 5.19
N ALA A 37 17.93 11.11 6.12
CA ALA A 37 18.94 10.80 7.13
C ALA A 37 18.55 9.53 7.93
N PHE A 38 17.32 9.45 8.45
CA PHE A 38 16.85 8.32 9.25
C PHE A 38 16.87 7.00 8.47
N VAL A 39 16.47 7.00 7.22
CA VAL A 39 16.47 5.80 6.36
C VAL A 39 17.90 5.35 6.09
N GLU A 40 18.79 6.25 5.66
CA GLU A 40 20.16 5.91 5.25
C GLU A 40 21.05 5.55 6.45
N THR A 41 20.93 6.26 7.58
CA THR A 41 21.85 6.06 8.71
C THR A 41 21.34 5.08 9.76
N GLU A 42 20.02 4.84 9.84
CA GLU A 42 19.42 4.00 10.87
C GLU A 42 18.72 2.78 10.28
N CYS A 43 17.78 2.96 9.31
CA CYS A 43 16.93 1.87 8.88
C CYS A 43 17.65 0.85 7.97
N ILE A 44 18.42 1.31 6.97
CA ILE A 44 19.16 0.41 6.07
C ILE A 44 20.21 -0.41 6.84
N PRO A 45 21.08 0.20 7.67
CA PRO A 45 22.03 -0.57 8.46
C PRO A 45 21.40 -1.54 9.46
N ALA A 46 20.20 -1.22 9.96
CA ALA A 46 19.48 -2.08 10.91
C ALA A 46 18.87 -3.34 10.28
N GLN A 47 18.73 -3.44 8.97
CA GLN A 47 18.04 -4.57 8.31
C GLN A 47 18.69 -5.91 8.65
N LYS A 48 20.01 -6.00 8.58
CA LYS A 48 20.74 -7.23 8.92
C LYS A 48 20.62 -7.57 10.41
N ILE A 49 20.70 -6.56 11.27
CA ILE A 49 20.54 -6.74 12.74
C ILE A 49 19.12 -7.25 13.03
N TRP A 50 18.11 -6.72 12.36
CA TRP A 50 16.73 -7.15 12.51
C TRP A 50 16.55 -8.63 12.12
N GLU A 51 17.12 -9.05 11.00
CA GLU A 51 17.09 -10.46 10.57
C GLU A 51 17.82 -11.39 11.55
N ASP A 52 18.98 -10.99 12.02
CA ASP A 52 19.77 -11.77 12.98
C ASP A 52 19.03 -11.92 14.32
N GLN A 53 18.42 -10.85 14.82
CA GLN A 53 17.59 -10.89 16.03
C GLN A 53 16.37 -11.80 15.85
N LEU A 54 15.66 -11.70 14.72
CA LEU A 54 14.51 -12.54 14.42
C LEU A 54 14.88 -14.02 14.34
N ASN A 55 15.99 -14.34 13.69
CA ASN A 55 16.47 -15.72 13.54
C ASN A 55 17.04 -16.32 14.84
N ALA A 56 17.44 -15.49 15.79
CA ALA A 56 17.92 -15.92 17.10
C ALA A 56 16.79 -16.24 18.10
N MET A 57 15.53 -15.87 17.78
CA MET A 57 14.39 -16.18 18.65
C MET A 57 14.03 -17.66 18.63
N LYS A 58 13.45 -18.16 19.71
CA LYS A 58 12.95 -19.52 19.82
C LYS A 58 11.90 -19.83 18.76
N THR A 59 11.04 -18.84 18.49
CA THR A 59 10.12 -18.83 17.35
C THR A 59 10.09 -17.44 16.75
N ARG A 60 10.05 -17.37 15.41
CA ARG A 60 9.99 -16.12 14.65
C ARG A 60 8.68 -15.31 14.86
N TRP A 61 7.72 -15.89 15.59
CA TRP A 61 6.39 -15.35 15.88
C TRP A 61 6.24 -14.79 17.30
N GLU A 62 7.32 -14.80 18.09
CA GLU A 62 7.27 -14.48 19.52
C GLU A 62 7.14 -12.98 19.80
N ALA A 63 7.97 -12.19 19.14
CA ALA A 63 8.02 -10.74 19.31
C ALA A 63 8.61 -10.07 18.06
N PRO A 64 8.35 -8.77 17.84
CA PRO A 64 9.17 -7.99 16.93
C PRO A 64 10.62 -7.91 17.45
N PRO A 65 11.63 -7.93 16.55
CA PRO A 65 13.03 -7.70 16.92
C PRO A 65 13.23 -6.40 17.72
N ALA A 66 14.10 -6.42 18.71
CA ALA A 66 14.32 -5.27 19.60
C ALA A 66 14.74 -4.00 18.85
N ILE A 67 15.56 -4.15 17.80
CA ILE A 67 15.99 -3.04 16.95
C ILE A 67 14.81 -2.30 16.31
N GLU A 68 13.69 -2.98 16.02
CA GLU A 68 12.48 -2.35 15.46
C GLU A 68 11.85 -1.37 16.46
N GLU A 69 11.78 -1.74 17.72
CA GLU A 69 11.24 -0.85 18.77
C GLU A 69 12.17 0.36 19.03
N ASP A 70 13.48 0.17 18.90
CA ASP A 70 14.45 1.28 19.02
C ASP A 70 14.34 2.25 17.85
N LEU A 71 14.16 1.75 16.62
CA LEU A 71 13.88 2.58 15.45
C LEU A 71 12.57 3.37 15.62
N LYS A 72 11.51 2.76 16.16
CA LYS A 72 10.23 3.45 16.47
C LYS A 72 10.42 4.60 17.47
N LYS A 73 11.19 4.38 18.53
CA LYS A 73 11.51 5.44 19.50
C LYS A 73 12.25 6.60 18.85
N LYS A 74 13.26 6.30 18.02
CA LYS A 74 14.01 7.31 17.26
C LYS A 74 13.11 8.09 16.29
N ALA A 75 12.26 7.40 15.52
CA ALA A 75 11.32 8.03 14.59
C ALA A 75 10.36 8.99 15.34
N LYS A 76 9.78 8.56 16.46
CA LYS A 76 8.93 9.42 17.31
C LYS A 76 9.68 10.66 17.80
N ALA A 77 10.90 10.50 18.31
CA ALA A 77 11.72 11.62 18.80
C ALA A 77 12.06 12.64 17.69
N LEU A 78 12.19 12.18 16.44
CA LEU A 78 12.42 13.04 15.26
C LEU A 78 11.15 13.70 14.72
N GLY A 79 9.96 13.31 15.22
CA GLY A 79 8.66 13.73 14.70
C GLY A 79 8.25 13.05 13.40
N LEU A 80 8.84 11.90 13.07
CA LEU A 80 8.58 11.11 11.87
C LEU A 80 7.54 10.01 12.17
N TRP A 81 6.29 10.42 12.43
CA TRP A 81 5.27 9.51 12.91
C TRP A 81 3.93 9.75 12.21
N ASN A 82 3.26 8.65 11.77
CA ASN A 82 1.95 8.71 11.11
C ASN A 82 1.89 9.67 9.92
N MET A 83 2.97 9.84 9.18
CA MET A 83 3.10 10.84 8.11
C MET A 83 2.12 10.63 6.95
N PHE A 84 1.54 9.45 6.83
CA PHE A 84 0.54 9.09 5.81
C PHE A 84 -0.84 9.74 6.07
N LEU A 85 -1.13 10.16 7.30
CA LEU A 85 -2.34 10.91 7.62
C LEU A 85 -2.17 12.37 7.14
N THR A 86 -2.58 12.60 5.90
CA THR A 86 -2.46 13.89 5.23
C THR A 86 -3.40 14.94 5.83
N GLU A 87 -3.36 16.16 5.30
CA GLU A 87 -4.20 17.27 5.79
C GLU A 87 -5.72 16.96 5.76
N GLU A 88 -6.16 15.98 4.96
CA GLU A 88 -7.54 15.46 4.97
C GLU A 88 -7.97 14.92 6.35
N TYR A 89 -7.03 14.47 7.16
CA TYR A 89 -7.27 13.89 8.49
C TYR A 89 -7.11 14.88 9.65
N GLY A 90 -6.91 16.17 9.34
CA GLY A 90 -6.82 17.24 10.32
C GLY A 90 -5.71 17.02 11.34
N GLU A 91 -6.05 17.11 12.64
CA GLU A 91 -5.09 17.01 13.74
C GLU A 91 -4.49 15.59 13.95
N LEU A 92 -5.04 14.56 13.29
CA LEU A 92 -4.54 13.19 13.41
C LEU A 92 -3.19 13.00 12.71
N GLY A 93 -2.83 13.87 11.77
CA GLY A 93 -1.60 13.78 11.00
C GLY A 93 -0.75 15.05 11.04
N PRO A 94 0.44 15.01 10.42
CA PRO A 94 1.34 16.17 10.40
C PRO A 94 0.89 17.28 9.43
N GLY A 95 -0.24 17.13 8.73
CA GLY A 95 -0.75 18.13 7.77
C GLY A 95 0.06 18.25 6.48
N LEU A 96 0.58 17.14 5.98
CA LEU A 96 1.17 17.03 4.65
C LEU A 96 0.08 16.90 3.59
N THR A 97 0.34 17.38 2.37
CA THR A 97 -0.47 16.98 1.21
C THR A 97 -0.14 15.53 0.80
N THR A 98 -1.01 14.91 0.00
CA THR A 98 -0.73 13.57 -0.55
C THR A 98 0.52 13.60 -1.44
N MET A 99 0.74 14.68 -2.18
CA MET A 99 1.94 14.89 -2.99
C MET A 99 3.21 14.95 -2.14
N GLU A 100 3.20 15.74 -1.05
CA GLU A 100 4.33 15.84 -0.14
C GLU A 100 4.64 14.48 0.51
N TYR A 101 3.59 13.77 0.94
CA TYR A 101 3.75 12.42 1.46
C TYR A 101 4.27 11.44 0.41
N ALA A 102 3.92 11.58 -0.86
CA ALA A 102 4.40 10.69 -1.92
C ALA A 102 5.93 10.71 -2.03
N VAL A 103 6.55 11.90 -1.99
CA VAL A 103 8.01 12.07 -2.01
C VAL A 103 8.65 11.46 -0.76
N ILE A 104 8.07 11.70 0.41
CA ILE A 104 8.55 11.13 1.69
C ILE A 104 8.41 9.60 1.68
N CYS A 105 7.29 9.09 1.22
CA CYS A 105 6.97 7.66 1.18
C CYS A 105 7.88 6.88 0.21
N GLU A 106 8.28 7.50 -0.90
CA GLU A 106 9.32 6.96 -1.78
C GLU A 106 10.61 6.72 -0.99
N THR A 107 11.07 7.71 -0.24
CA THR A 107 12.27 7.56 0.60
C THR A 107 12.12 6.45 1.64
N LEU A 108 10.95 6.35 2.30
CA LEU A 108 10.66 5.24 3.23
C LEU A 108 10.74 3.87 2.55
N GLY A 109 10.39 3.79 1.27
CA GLY A 109 10.43 2.57 0.47
C GLY A 109 11.84 1.99 0.28
N ARG A 110 12.90 2.76 0.47
CA ARG A 110 14.30 2.31 0.33
C ARG A 110 14.71 1.28 1.39
N SER A 111 14.01 1.23 2.53
CA SER A 111 14.22 0.20 3.56
C SER A 111 12.92 -0.48 3.95
N GLY A 112 12.94 -1.82 4.06
CA GLY A 112 11.81 -2.61 4.56
C GLY A 112 11.40 -2.24 5.98
N LEU A 113 12.30 -1.68 6.81
CA LEU A 113 12.03 -1.29 8.20
C LEU A 113 11.47 0.12 8.34
N ALA A 114 11.74 1.03 7.39
CA ALA A 114 11.45 2.46 7.56
C ALA A 114 9.95 2.74 7.72
N SER A 115 9.09 2.11 6.92
CA SER A 115 7.65 2.28 7.03
C SER A 115 7.10 1.77 8.37
N THR A 116 7.61 0.64 8.87
CA THR A 116 7.23 0.09 10.18
C THR A 116 7.71 0.98 11.32
N ALA A 117 8.96 1.44 11.24
CA ALA A 117 9.57 2.31 12.25
C ALA A 117 8.86 3.67 12.39
N THR A 118 8.27 4.18 11.31
CA THR A 118 7.54 5.46 11.31
C THR A 118 6.01 5.31 11.46
N ASN A 119 5.53 4.10 11.75
CA ASN A 119 4.10 3.75 11.79
C ASN A 119 3.35 4.06 10.48
N CYS A 120 4.05 3.94 9.35
CA CYS A 120 3.52 4.19 8.00
C CYS A 120 3.40 2.89 7.16
N ALA A 121 3.37 1.71 7.81
CA ALA A 121 3.28 0.42 7.14
C ALA A 121 1.83 -0.03 6.96
N ALA A 122 1.55 -0.71 5.84
CA ALA A 122 0.31 -1.45 5.64
C ALA A 122 0.33 -2.76 6.46
N PRO A 123 -0.83 -3.28 6.90
CA PRO A 123 -2.20 -2.80 6.64
C PRO A 123 -2.66 -1.69 7.59
N ASP A 124 -1.90 -1.38 8.64
CA ASP A 124 -2.31 -0.45 9.70
C ASP A 124 -2.62 0.95 9.18
N THR A 125 -1.88 1.46 8.18
CA THR A 125 -2.19 2.77 7.57
C THR A 125 -3.63 2.84 7.05
N GLY A 126 -4.01 1.93 6.17
CA GLY A 126 -5.38 1.89 5.63
C GLY A 126 -6.44 1.58 6.69
N ASN A 127 -6.08 0.82 7.73
CA ASN A 127 -6.98 0.51 8.85
C ASN A 127 -7.18 1.75 9.74
N MET A 128 -6.14 2.54 10.00
CA MET A 128 -6.24 3.81 10.71
C MET A 128 -7.07 4.84 9.92
N GLU A 129 -6.87 4.94 8.59
CA GLU A 129 -7.69 5.78 7.71
C GLU A 129 -9.18 5.37 7.76
N LEU A 130 -9.46 4.06 7.71
CA LEU A 130 -10.81 3.53 7.83
C LEU A 130 -11.45 3.91 9.17
N LEU A 131 -10.75 3.67 10.27
CA LEU A 131 -11.25 3.98 11.60
C LEU A 131 -11.42 5.49 11.80
N ALA A 132 -10.50 6.32 11.30
CA ALA A 132 -10.60 7.77 11.35
C ALA A 132 -11.85 8.30 10.66
N LYS A 133 -12.19 7.73 9.49
CA LYS A 133 -13.35 8.17 8.68
C LYS A 133 -14.69 7.60 9.16
N PHE A 134 -14.75 6.31 9.52
CA PHE A 134 -16.02 5.58 9.64
C PHE A 134 -16.34 5.05 11.03
N ALA A 135 -15.36 4.98 11.93
CA ALA A 135 -15.59 4.43 13.26
C ALA A 135 -16.33 5.42 14.17
N SER A 136 -17.14 4.88 15.10
CA SER A 136 -17.79 5.66 16.15
C SER A 136 -16.76 6.26 17.12
N PRO A 137 -17.10 7.29 17.90
CA PRO A 137 -16.19 7.83 18.93
C PRO A 137 -15.64 6.77 19.90
N ALA A 138 -16.48 5.83 20.35
CA ALA A 138 -16.08 4.74 21.23
C ALA A 138 -15.10 3.77 20.54
N GLN A 139 -15.35 3.44 19.25
CA GLN A 139 -14.45 2.60 18.45
C GLN A 139 -13.12 3.30 18.18
N LYS A 140 -13.11 4.62 17.95
CA LYS A 140 -11.88 5.42 17.77
C LYS A 140 -11.02 5.42 19.05
N GLU A 141 -11.63 5.63 20.19
CA GLU A 141 -10.91 5.59 21.47
C GLU A 141 -10.33 4.21 21.75
N LYS A 142 -11.12 3.15 21.51
CA LYS A 142 -10.70 1.77 21.78
C LYS A 142 -9.63 1.25 20.81
N TRP A 143 -9.71 1.61 19.53
CA TRP A 143 -8.92 0.98 18.47
C TRP A 143 -7.99 1.93 17.72
N LEU A 144 -8.49 3.09 17.27
CA LEU A 144 -7.68 4.02 16.48
C LEU A 144 -6.53 4.62 17.30
N LYS A 145 -6.82 5.08 18.49
CA LYS A 145 -5.82 5.73 19.35
C LYS A 145 -4.63 4.82 19.69
N PRO A 146 -4.83 3.55 20.14
CA PRO A 146 -3.70 2.63 20.36
C PRO A 146 -2.96 2.27 19.06
N LEU A 147 -3.66 2.16 17.91
CA LEU A 147 -3.02 1.94 16.61
C LEU A 147 -2.12 3.11 16.21
N MET A 148 -2.61 4.34 16.38
CA MET A 148 -1.84 5.55 16.10
C MET A 148 -0.58 5.66 16.97
N ASN A 149 -0.62 5.10 18.18
CA ASN A 149 0.53 5.04 19.09
C ASN A 149 1.44 3.83 18.83
N ALA A 150 1.05 2.90 17.95
CA ALA A 150 1.68 1.60 17.72
C ALA A 150 1.74 0.71 18.99
N GLU A 151 0.82 0.91 19.91
CA GLU A 151 0.62 0.06 21.10
C GLU A 151 0.05 -1.30 20.67
N ILE A 152 -0.86 -1.28 19.70
CA ILE A 152 -1.43 -2.46 19.05
C ILE A 152 -1.15 -2.43 17.55
N ARG A 153 -1.41 -3.55 16.89
CA ARG A 153 -1.45 -3.72 15.43
C ARG A 153 -2.81 -4.24 15.01
N SER A 154 -3.08 -4.19 13.71
CA SER A 154 -4.34 -4.64 13.15
C SER A 154 -4.16 -5.42 11.85
N ALA A 155 -5.18 -6.16 11.46
CA ALA A 155 -5.24 -6.86 10.19
C ALA A 155 -6.54 -6.54 9.44
N PHE A 156 -6.49 -6.47 8.12
CA PHE A 156 -7.65 -6.27 7.27
C PHE A 156 -8.08 -7.60 6.66
N THR A 157 -9.26 -8.08 7.06
CA THR A 157 -9.70 -9.46 6.88
C THR A 157 -10.81 -9.50 5.81
N MET A 158 -10.39 -9.48 4.53
CA MET A 158 -11.29 -9.39 3.39
C MET A 158 -11.25 -10.64 2.52
N THR A 159 -10.09 -11.04 2.02
CA THR A 159 -9.90 -12.07 0.99
C THR A 159 -10.34 -13.45 1.47
N GLU A 160 -11.01 -14.21 0.61
CA GLU A 160 -11.52 -15.57 0.88
C GLU A 160 -10.89 -16.60 -0.06
N PRO A 161 -10.63 -17.84 0.40
CA PRO A 161 -10.00 -18.87 -0.43
C PRO A 161 -10.89 -19.39 -1.56
N ASP A 162 -12.21 -19.42 -1.35
CA ASP A 162 -13.14 -20.16 -2.18
C ASP A 162 -13.90 -19.29 -3.20
N VAL A 163 -13.56 -17.99 -3.29
CA VAL A 163 -14.17 -17.03 -4.23
C VAL A 163 -13.16 -16.12 -4.88
N ALA A 164 -13.50 -15.56 -6.05
CA ALA A 164 -12.69 -14.53 -6.71
C ALA A 164 -12.84 -13.19 -5.96
N SER A 165 -12.07 -12.99 -4.90
CA SER A 165 -12.14 -11.82 -4.02
C SER A 165 -11.71 -10.49 -4.68
N SER A 166 -11.16 -10.53 -5.90
CA SER A 166 -10.92 -9.35 -6.74
C SER A 166 -12.22 -8.62 -7.11
N ASP A 167 -13.34 -9.33 -7.19
CA ASP A 167 -14.68 -8.78 -7.16
C ASP A 167 -15.24 -8.91 -5.73
N ALA A 168 -15.22 -7.83 -4.97
CA ALA A 168 -15.66 -7.81 -3.59
C ALA A 168 -17.13 -8.21 -3.40
N THR A 169 -17.94 -8.21 -4.47
CA THR A 169 -19.34 -8.67 -4.41
C THR A 169 -19.47 -10.19 -4.34
N ASN A 170 -18.38 -10.94 -4.60
CA ASN A 170 -18.34 -12.40 -4.49
C ASN A 170 -18.07 -12.91 -3.07
N LEU A 171 -17.74 -12.01 -2.13
CA LEU A 171 -17.45 -12.41 -0.76
C LEU A 171 -18.66 -13.11 -0.13
N ASN A 172 -18.42 -14.29 0.47
CA ASN A 172 -19.46 -15.17 1.03
C ASN A 172 -19.34 -15.38 2.54
N PHE A 173 -18.32 -14.82 3.19
CA PHE A 173 -18.17 -14.85 4.65
C PHE A 173 -19.41 -14.28 5.32
N LYS A 174 -20.02 -15.05 6.23
CA LYS A 174 -21.32 -14.70 6.82
C LYS A 174 -21.18 -13.88 8.09
N ILE A 175 -21.97 -12.82 8.19
CA ILE A 175 -22.19 -12.00 9.38
C ILE A 175 -23.70 -12.03 9.64
N THR A 176 -24.15 -12.87 10.58
CA THR A 176 -25.58 -13.07 10.87
C THR A 176 -25.93 -12.46 12.22
N LYS A 177 -26.96 -11.62 12.26
CA LYS A 177 -27.44 -11.03 13.51
C LYS A 177 -28.20 -12.08 14.34
N THR A 178 -27.98 -12.09 15.65
CA THR A 178 -28.75 -12.97 16.58
C THR A 178 -30.19 -12.52 16.67
N LEU A 179 -31.07 -13.45 17.04
CA LEU A 179 -32.52 -13.17 17.17
C LEU A 179 -32.86 -12.10 18.20
N ASP A 180 -32.06 -11.98 19.27
CA ASP A 180 -32.17 -10.93 20.27
C ASP A 180 -31.64 -9.57 19.82
N GLY A 181 -31.01 -9.52 18.64
CA GLY A 181 -30.44 -8.32 18.03
C GLY A 181 -29.18 -7.75 18.70
N LYS A 182 -28.60 -8.46 19.68
CA LYS A 182 -27.49 -7.94 20.50
C LYS A 182 -26.12 -8.32 19.99
N HIS A 183 -26.02 -9.34 19.13
CA HIS A 183 -24.74 -9.86 18.64
C HIS A 183 -24.77 -10.15 17.14
N TYR A 184 -23.57 -10.27 16.56
CA TYR A 184 -23.34 -10.90 15.25
C TYR A 184 -22.60 -12.22 15.44
N ILE A 185 -23.01 -13.24 14.67
CA ILE A 185 -22.34 -14.53 14.56
C ILE A 185 -21.56 -14.54 13.23
N LEU A 186 -20.27 -14.78 13.30
CA LEU A 186 -19.34 -14.77 12.17
C LEU A 186 -18.96 -16.20 11.79
N ASN A 187 -19.08 -16.53 10.49
CA ASN A 187 -18.74 -17.85 9.96
C ASN A 187 -18.06 -17.73 8.59
N GLY A 188 -16.98 -18.46 8.41
CA GLY A 188 -16.27 -18.58 7.13
C GLY A 188 -14.76 -18.59 7.26
N ARG A 189 -14.09 -18.64 6.09
CA ARG A 189 -12.62 -18.66 5.98
C ARG A 189 -12.13 -17.39 5.34
N LYS A 190 -10.98 -16.93 5.79
CA LYS A 190 -10.25 -15.80 5.23
C LYS A 190 -8.80 -16.20 5.01
N HIS A 191 -8.15 -15.72 3.96
CA HIS A 191 -6.74 -16.01 3.72
C HIS A 191 -5.97 -14.78 3.24
N TRP A 192 -4.64 -14.87 3.22
CA TRP A 192 -3.75 -13.77 2.92
C TRP A 192 -3.97 -12.55 3.83
N ILE A 193 -4.24 -12.83 5.11
CA ILE A 193 -4.51 -11.77 6.08
C ILE A 193 -3.18 -11.28 6.65
N SER A 194 -2.69 -10.20 6.06
CA SER A 194 -1.41 -9.60 6.45
C SER A 194 -1.45 -9.04 7.86
N ASN A 195 -0.34 -9.19 8.57
CA ASN A 195 -0.13 -8.73 9.96
C ASN A 195 -0.95 -9.49 11.01
N SER A 196 -1.66 -10.55 10.62
CA SER A 196 -2.54 -11.29 11.52
C SER A 196 -1.79 -12.10 12.58
N SER A 197 -0.58 -12.57 12.26
CA SER A 197 0.29 -13.28 13.22
C SER A 197 1.10 -12.35 14.12
N ASN A 198 1.17 -11.07 13.79
CA ASN A 198 1.93 -10.12 14.60
C ASN A 198 1.53 -10.25 16.09
N PRO A 199 2.49 -10.42 17.01
CA PRO A 199 2.22 -10.55 18.44
C PRO A 199 1.45 -9.37 19.05
N LYS A 200 1.56 -8.19 18.45
CA LYS A 200 0.83 -6.97 18.82
C LYS A 200 -0.51 -6.80 18.09
N CYS A 201 -0.89 -7.71 17.18
CA CYS A 201 -2.17 -7.64 16.48
C CYS A 201 -3.31 -7.94 17.47
N GLU A 202 -4.15 -6.93 17.72
CA GLU A 202 -5.29 -7.01 18.64
C GLU A 202 -6.63 -6.92 17.90
N LEU A 203 -6.63 -6.43 16.66
CA LEU A 203 -7.82 -6.09 15.92
C LEU A 203 -7.83 -6.70 14.53
N TYR A 204 -8.89 -7.44 14.21
CA TYR A 204 -9.26 -7.79 12.84
C TYR A 204 -10.42 -6.92 12.36
N ILE A 205 -10.26 -6.25 11.22
CA ILE A 205 -11.32 -5.53 10.52
C ILE A 205 -11.88 -6.49 9.48
N VAL A 206 -13.03 -7.09 9.77
CA VAL A 206 -13.60 -8.20 8.99
C VAL A 206 -14.69 -7.70 8.07
N VAL A 207 -14.57 -8.06 6.79
CA VAL A 207 -15.57 -7.80 5.76
C VAL A 207 -16.37 -9.08 5.51
N GLY A 208 -17.69 -9.01 5.54
CA GLY A 208 -18.53 -10.15 5.28
C GLY A 208 -19.91 -9.77 4.78
N LYS A 209 -20.64 -10.78 4.32
CA LYS A 209 -22.01 -10.66 3.84
C LYS A 209 -22.97 -10.69 5.02
N THR A 210 -23.75 -9.63 5.17
CA THR A 210 -24.96 -9.58 5.99
C THR A 210 -26.16 -10.00 5.16
N ASP A 211 -27.33 -10.15 5.77
CA ASP A 211 -28.56 -10.53 5.06
C ASP A 211 -28.85 -9.56 3.90
N ASP A 212 -29.48 -10.10 2.86
CA ASP A 212 -29.65 -9.44 1.57
C ASP A 212 -30.48 -8.15 1.73
N MET A 213 -29.80 -7.01 1.74
CA MET A 213 -30.42 -5.68 1.81
C MET A 213 -30.90 -5.20 0.42
N GLY A 214 -31.11 -6.13 -0.52
CA GLY A 214 -31.73 -5.86 -1.82
C GLY A 214 -30.79 -5.32 -2.92
N GLY A 215 -29.46 -5.40 -2.75
CA GLY A 215 -28.56 -4.93 -3.79
C GLY A 215 -27.13 -5.47 -3.68
N ARG A 216 -26.49 -5.64 -4.85
CA ARG A 216 -25.13 -6.18 -4.99
C ARG A 216 -24.09 -5.44 -4.14
N HIS A 217 -24.28 -4.15 -3.92
CA HIS A 217 -23.36 -3.28 -3.18
C HIS A 217 -23.81 -2.97 -1.75
N THR A 218 -24.97 -3.46 -1.34
CA THR A 218 -25.57 -3.24 -0.02
C THR A 218 -25.68 -4.50 0.84
N SER A 219 -25.06 -5.62 0.40
CA SER A 219 -25.11 -6.90 1.12
C SER A 219 -23.92 -7.14 2.03
N HIS A 220 -22.93 -6.27 2.06
CA HIS A 220 -21.71 -6.45 2.85
C HIS A 220 -21.59 -5.42 3.96
N SER A 221 -21.05 -5.86 5.08
CA SER A 221 -20.79 -5.04 6.27
C SER A 221 -19.34 -5.22 6.72
N VAL A 222 -18.88 -4.29 7.55
CA VAL A 222 -17.55 -4.33 8.17
C VAL A 222 -17.72 -4.35 9.68
N VAL A 223 -17.07 -5.31 10.34
CA VAL A 223 -17.09 -5.46 11.80
C VAL A 223 -15.69 -5.50 12.39
N LEU A 224 -15.55 -5.00 13.62
CA LEU A 224 -14.32 -4.99 14.39
C LEU A 224 -14.28 -6.21 15.31
N VAL A 225 -13.32 -7.11 15.09
CA VAL A 225 -13.20 -8.36 15.86
C VAL A 225 -11.91 -8.31 16.69
N PRO A 226 -11.99 -8.36 18.03
CA PRO A 226 -10.83 -8.55 18.87
C PRO A 226 -10.15 -9.87 18.52
N LYS A 227 -8.81 -9.89 18.41
CA LYS A 227 -8.05 -11.13 18.22
C LYS A 227 -8.02 -11.97 19.49
N TYR A 228 -7.94 -11.32 20.64
CA TYR A 228 -7.80 -11.95 21.94
C TYR A 228 -8.90 -11.55 22.92
N THR A 229 -9.16 -12.44 23.84
CA THR A 229 -9.93 -12.16 25.07
C THR A 229 -9.05 -11.40 26.07
N PRO A 230 -9.62 -10.82 27.15
CA PRO A 230 -8.84 -10.13 28.16
C PRO A 230 -7.77 -11.01 28.85
N ASP A 231 -7.97 -12.33 28.92
CA ASP A 231 -6.99 -13.30 29.43
C ASP A 231 -5.99 -13.80 28.37
N ARG A 232 -5.89 -13.08 27.24
CA ARG A 232 -4.91 -13.32 26.15
C ARG A 232 -5.03 -14.65 25.42
N LYS A 233 -6.20 -15.30 25.45
CA LYS A 233 -6.52 -16.43 24.57
C LYS A 233 -7.08 -15.91 23.25
N LEU A 234 -6.92 -16.69 22.19
CA LEU A 234 -7.61 -16.38 20.92
C LEU A 234 -9.11 -16.25 21.19
N TYR A 235 -9.73 -15.25 20.53
CA TYR A 235 -11.15 -15.01 20.69
C TYR A 235 -11.97 -16.27 20.34
N PRO A 236 -12.98 -16.64 21.15
CA PRO A 236 -13.76 -17.86 20.93
C PRO A 236 -14.31 -17.95 19.50
N GLY A 237 -14.09 -19.07 18.84
CA GLY A 237 -14.49 -19.28 17.45
C GLY A 237 -13.47 -18.80 16.40
N LEU A 238 -12.36 -18.17 16.80
CA LEU A 238 -11.26 -17.79 15.91
C LEU A 238 -10.18 -18.89 15.91
N LYS A 239 -9.74 -19.30 14.71
CA LYS A 239 -8.61 -20.22 14.53
C LYS A 239 -7.65 -19.68 13.47
N ILE A 240 -6.35 -19.72 13.75
CA ILE A 240 -5.30 -19.55 12.75
C ILE A 240 -5.01 -20.93 12.16
N ILE A 241 -5.31 -21.13 10.88
CA ILE A 241 -5.15 -22.42 10.20
C ILE A 241 -3.70 -22.68 9.83
N ARG A 242 -3.08 -21.66 9.22
CA ARG A 242 -1.67 -21.70 8.80
C ARG A 242 -1.12 -20.32 8.49
N HIS A 243 0.19 -20.20 8.59
CA HIS A 243 0.94 -19.07 8.05
C HIS A 243 1.23 -19.35 6.56
N MET A 244 0.94 -18.38 5.71
CA MET A 244 1.17 -18.48 4.27
C MET A 244 2.48 -17.78 3.92
N THR A 245 3.19 -18.29 2.94
CA THR A 245 4.48 -17.73 2.51
C THR A 245 4.41 -17.17 1.10
N VAL A 246 5.14 -16.08 0.84
CA VAL A 246 5.30 -15.49 -0.48
C VAL A 246 6.66 -15.94 -1.04
N PHE A 247 6.67 -16.85 -1.99
CA PHE A 247 7.91 -17.45 -2.53
C PHE A 247 8.85 -17.99 -1.45
N GLY A 248 8.29 -18.59 -0.39
CA GLY A 248 9.05 -19.13 0.74
C GLY A 248 9.35 -18.14 1.86
N TYR A 249 9.11 -16.85 1.69
CA TYR A 249 9.22 -15.85 2.76
C TYR A 249 7.94 -15.83 3.60
N ASP A 250 8.08 -16.05 4.91
CA ASP A 250 6.99 -16.14 5.89
C ASP A 250 6.51 -14.78 6.42
N ASP A 251 7.30 -13.71 6.16
CA ASP A 251 7.06 -12.37 6.65
C ASP A 251 6.90 -12.27 8.20
N ALA A 252 7.51 -13.22 8.92
CA ALA A 252 7.51 -13.16 10.39
C ALA A 252 8.23 -11.90 10.89
N PRO A 253 7.76 -11.29 12.00
CA PRO A 253 6.68 -11.72 12.88
C PRO A 253 5.28 -11.25 12.47
N HIS A 254 5.11 -10.58 11.32
CA HIS A 254 3.84 -10.00 10.85
C HIS A 254 2.90 -11.06 10.27
N GLY A 255 3.40 -11.86 9.33
CA GLY A 255 2.72 -12.99 8.72
C GLY A 255 1.58 -12.65 7.76
N HIS A 256 1.17 -13.70 7.02
CA HIS A 256 -0.01 -13.70 6.18
C HIS A 256 -0.78 -14.97 6.49
N ASP A 257 -1.90 -14.89 7.19
CA ASP A 257 -2.55 -16.07 7.70
C ASP A 257 -3.79 -16.47 6.90
N GLU A 258 -4.07 -17.76 6.98
CA GLU A 258 -5.39 -18.31 6.72
C GLU A 258 -6.12 -18.46 8.06
N LEU A 259 -7.32 -17.87 8.14
CA LEU A 259 -8.14 -17.78 9.33
C LEU A 259 -9.46 -18.52 9.13
N LEU A 260 -9.95 -19.18 10.18
CA LEU A 260 -11.26 -19.77 10.25
C LEU A 260 -12.05 -19.12 11.39
N PHE A 261 -13.29 -18.73 11.08
CA PHE A 261 -14.26 -18.23 12.03
C PHE A 261 -15.40 -19.25 12.14
N GLU A 262 -15.64 -19.77 13.32
CA GLU A 262 -16.68 -20.78 13.61
C GLU A 262 -17.57 -20.29 14.73
N ASN A 263 -18.76 -19.82 14.38
CA ASN A 263 -19.74 -19.28 15.32
C ASN A 263 -19.13 -18.21 16.26
N LEU A 264 -18.17 -17.43 15.75
CA LEU A 264 -17.56 -16.36 16.52
C LEU A 264 -18.60 -15.27 16.76
N GLN A 265 -18.83 -14.95 18.03
CA GLN A 265 -19.87 -14.00 18.43
C GLN A 265 -19.27 -12.69 18.90
N ILE A 266 -19.74 -11.56 18.35
CA ILE A 266 -19.34 -10.20 18.74
C ILE A 266 -20.56 -9.34 19.01
N PRO A 267 -20.43 -8.31 19.88
CA PRO A 267 -21.50 -7.33 20.10
C PRO A 267 -21.84 -6.52 18.84
N VAL A 268 -23.10 -6.08 18.72
CA VAL A 268 -23.53 -5.26 17.56
C VAL A 268 -22.82 -3.91 17.45
N GLU A 269 -22.31 -3.40 18.56
CA GLU A 269 -21.53 -2.16 18.64
C GLU A 269 -20.18 -2.26 17.89
N ASN A 270 -19.75 -3.46 17.53
CA ASN A 270 -18.55 -3.68 16.73
C ASN A 270 -18.78 -3.45 15.22
N LEU A 271 -20.03 -3.20 14.79
CA LEU A 271 -20.34 -2.81 13.42
C LEU A 271 -19.79 -1.41 13.09
N VAL A 272 -19.15 -1.28 11.93
CA VAL A 272 -18.64 0.00 11.43
C VAL A 272 -19.66 0.62 10.48
N LEU A 273 -20.01 1.87 10.69
CA LEU A 273 -20.89 2.71 9.88
C LEU A 273 -22.35 2.25 9.82
N GLY A 274 -22.62 0.94 9.60
CA GLY A 274 -23.96 0.38 9.49
C GLY A 274 -24.01 -0.90 8.66
N GLU A 275 -25.10 -1.66 8.80
CA GLU A 275 -25.35 -2.85 7.97
C GLU A 275 -25.49 -2.48 6.50
N GLY A 276 -24.95 -3.31 5.61
CA GLY A 276 -24.97 -3.06 4.16
C GLY A 276 -24.06 -1.94 3.67
N ARG A 277 -23.32 -1.26 4.55
CA ARG A 277 -22.44 -0.14 4.22
C ARG A 277 -20.97 -0.55 3.98
N GLY A 278 -20.72 -1.83 3.85
CA GLY A 278 -19.36 -2.36 3.65
C GLY A 278 -18.66 -1.80 2.42
N PHE A 279 -19.37 -1.59 1.31
CA PHE A 279 -18.79 -1.01 0.09
C PHE A 279 -18.30 0.42 0.27
N ASP A 280 -19.02 1.25 1.03
CA ASP A 280 -18.60 2.62 1.33
C ASP A 280 -17.29 2.62 2.12
N VAL A 281 -17.21 1.73 3.13
CA VAL A 281 -16.01 1.55 3.96
C VAL A 281 -14.83 1.03 3.12
N LEU A 282 -15.06 0.04 2.25
CA LEU A 282 -14.03 -0.51 1.36
C LEU A 282 -13.47 0.52 0.40
N GLN A 283 -14.32 1.33 -0.24
CA GLN A 283 -13.89 2.36 -1.15
C GLN A 283 -13.04 3.43 -0.43
N GLY A 284 -13.42 3.80 0.79
CA GLY A 284 -12.65 4.75 1.58
C GLY A 284 -11.29 4.22 2.04
N ARG A 285 -11.20 2.92 2.35
CA ARG A 285 -9.97 2.26 2.83
C ARG A 285 -8.96 1.95 1.72
N LEU A 286 -9.43 1.36 0.61
CA LEU A 286 -8.55 0.86 -0.45
C LEU A 286 -7.90 1.98 -1.26
N GLY A 287 -8.43 3.18 -1.15
CA GLY A 287 -7.98 4.34 -1.90
C GLY A 287 -6.57 4.77 -1.59
N GLY A 288 -6.32 5.14 -0.37
CA GLY A 288 -5.01 5.52 0.13
C GLY A 288 -4.02 4.37 0.03
N GLY A 289 -4.42 3.15 0.43
CA GLY A 289 -3.56 1.97 0.41
C GLY A 289 -2.93 1.69 -0.96
N ARG A 290 -3.69 1.80 -2.05
CA ARG A 290 -3.21 1.54 -3.42
C ARG A 290 -2.07 2.46 -3.83
N ILE A 291 -2.22 3.76 -3.59
CA ILE A 291 -1.19 4.72 -3.98
C ILE A 291 0.03 4.66 -3.04
N HIS A 292 -0.17 4.41 -1.74
CA HIS A 292 0.93 4.23 -0.79
C HIS A 292 1.82 3.03 -1.16
N HIS A 293 1.24 1.93 -1.66
CA HIS A 293 2.02 0.83 -2.23
C HIS A 293 2.88 1.27 -3.41
N CYS A 294 2.32 2.04 -4.33
CA CYS A 294 3.09 2.56 -5.48
C CYS A 294 4.21 3.51 -5.04
N MET A 295 3.94 4.41 -4.09
CA MET A 295 4.93 5.34 -3.55
C MET A 295 6.13 4.60 -2.96
N ARG A 296 5.90 3.63 -2.06
CA ARG A 296 6.97 2.81 -1.47
C ARG A 296 7.73 1.98 -2.50
N THR A 297 7.02 1.47 -3.50
CA THR A 297 7.62 0.65 -4.56
C THR A 297 8.66 1.41 -5.37
N LEU A 298 8.50 2.73 -5.55
CA LEU A 298 9.53 3.57 -6.18
C LEU A 298 10.86 3.50 -5.42
N GLY A 299 10.81 3.63 -4.09
CA GLY A 299 11.99 3.55 -3.24
C GLY A 299 12.66 2.17 -3.26
N VAL A 300 11.87 1.10 -3.27
CA VAL A 300 12.40 -0.27 -3.44
C VAL A 300 13.12 -0.41 -4.78
N ALA A 301 12.53 0.08 -5.87
CA ALA A 301 13.13 0.02 -7.20
C ALA A 301 14.42 0.86 -7.29
N ASP A 302 14.43 2.05 -6.67
CA ASP A 302 15.62 2.89 -6.61
C ASP A 302 16.77 2.22 -5.83
N ARG A 303 16.45 1.59 -4.69
CA ARG A 303 17.42 0.80 -3.91
C ARG A 303 17.95 -0.41 -4.70
N ALA A 304 17.10 -1.13 -5.43
CA ALA A 304 17.53 -2.23 -6.29
C ALA A 304 18.45 -1.75 -7.42
N LEU A 305 18.18 -0.57 -7.99
CA LEU A 305 19.02 0.04 -9.02
C LEU A 305 20.38 0.47 -8.47
N GLU A 306 20.44 0.96 -7.25
CA GLU A 306 21.70 1.24 -6.54
C GLU A 306 22.54 -0.04 -6.38
N LEU A 307 21.92 -1.13 -5.92
CA LEU A 307 22.59 -2.43 -5.81
C LEU A 307 23.06 -2.94 -7.18
N PHE A 308 22.27 -2.74 -8.23
CA PHE A 308 22.66 -3.05 -9.60
C PHE A 308 23.97 -2.33 -9.98
N VAL A 309 24.04 -1.02 -9.74
CA VAL A 309 25.24 -0.22 -10.05
C VAL A 309 26.45 -0.70 -9.25
N LEU A 310 26.29 -0.97 -7.96
CA LEU A 310 27.37 -1.48 -7.09
C LEU A 310 27.96 -2.79 -7.62
N GLU A 311 27.13 -3.73 -8.03
CA GLU A 311 27.60 -5.00 -8.58
C GLU A 311 28.16 -4.85 -10.00
N ALA A 312 27.56 -4.02 -10.85
CA ALA A 312 28.05 -3.78 -12.20
C ALA A 312 29.44 -3.15 -12.24
N THR A 313 29.77 -2.36 -11.22
CA THR A 313 31.07 -1.67 -11.07
C THR A 313 32.03 -2.38 -10.12
N ASN A 314 31.71 -3.59 -9.65
CA ASN A 314 32.54 -4.34 -8.70
C ASN A 314 33.91 -4.72 -9.32
N PRO A 315 35.03 -4.15 -8.81
CA PRO A 315 36.33 -4.34 -9.43
C PRO A 315 36.88 -5.79 -9.31
N LYS A 316 36.31 -6.57 -8.39
CA LYS A 316 36.69 -7.98 -8.16
C LYS A 316 36.02 -8.95 -9.14
N LYS A 317 34.96 -8.48 -9.85
CA LYS A 317 34.15 -9.34 -10.73
C LYS A 317 34.21 -8.83 -12.18
N ARG A 318 35.22 -9.31 -12.91
CA ARG A 318 35.56 -8.85 -14.27
C ARG A 318 35.44 -9.98 -15.30
N PRO A 319 34.24 -10.37 -15.75
CA PRO A 319 34.09 -11.35 -16.82
C PRO A 319 34.78 -10.82 -18.08
N PHE A 320 35.56 -11.69 -18.72
CA PHE A 320 36.35 -11.36 -19.93
C PHE A 320 37.27 -10.12 -19.72
N ASN A 321 37.80 -9.95 -18.52
CA ASN A 321 38.69 -8.84 -18.11
C ASN A 321 38.06 -7.43 -18.15
N LYS A 322 36.74 -7.32 -18.26
CA LYS A 322 35.99 -6.07 -18.23
C LYS A 322 35.07 -6.03 -17.03
N LEU A 323 34.76 -4.83 -16.52
CA LEU A 323 33.68 -4.70 -15.54
C LEU A 323 32.36 -5.16 -16.16
N LYS A 324 31.43 -5.66 -15.35
CA LYS A 324 30.09 -6.02 -15.84
C LYS A 324 29.42 -4.81 -16.50
N GLY A 325 29.55 -3.63 -15.91
CA GLY A 325 29.01 -2.37 -16.43
C GLY A 325 29.63 -1.88 -17.75
N GLU A 326 30.72 -2.50 -18.21
CA GLU A 326 31.29 -2.25 -19.55
C GLU A 326 30.66 -3.15 -20.63
N GLN A 327 29.76 -4.07 -20.26
CA GLN A 327 29.02 -4.94 -21.22
C GLN A 327 27.79 -4.20 -21.73
N GLY A 328 27.59 -4.17 -23.06
CA GLY A 328 26.52 -3.40 -23.67
C GLY A 328 25.10 -3.77 -23.18
N LYS A 329 24.85 -5.06 -22.89
CA LYS A 329 23.55 -5.50 -22.34
C LYS A 329 23.29 -4.91 -20.94
N ILE A 330 24.32 -4.87 -20.09
CA ILE A 330 24.23 -4.31 -18.73
C ILE A 330 23.98 -2.80 -18.80
N GLN A 331 24.65 -2.10 -19.71
CA GLN A 331 24.43 -0.66 -19.92
C GLN A 331 23.01 -0.37 -20.41
N TRP A 332 22.50 -1.19 -21.33
CA TRP A 332 21.13 -1.10 -21.81
C TRP A 332 20.12 -1.29 -20.67
N ASP A 333 20.25 -2.38 -19.91
CA ASP A 333 19.35 -2.68 -18.81
C ASP A 333 19.34 -1.58 -17.74
N LEU A 334 20.52 -1.03 -17.41
CA LEU A 334 20.65 0.08 -16.48
C LEU A 334 19.95 1.35 -16.99
N THR A 335 20.10 1.64 -18.28
CA THR A 335 19.48 2.82 -18.92
C THR A 335 17.96 2.70 -18.91
N GLU A 336 17.42 1.56 -19.37
CA GLU A 336 15.98 1.31 -19.38
C GLU A 336 15.40 1.34 -17.96
N ALA A 337 16.11 0.74 -16.98
CA ALA A 337 15.70 0.75 -15.58
C ALA A 337 15.58 2.18 -15.02
N ARG A 338 16.54 3.07 -15.31
CA ARG A 338 16.48 4.47 -14.87
C ARG A 338 15.35 5.24 -15.54
N ILE A 339 15.16 5.09 -16.85
CA ILE A 339 14.08 5.75 -17.61
C ILE A 339 12.72 5.32 -17.05
N GLU A 340 12.48 4.01 -16.91
CA GLU A 340 11.22 3.46 -16.41
C GLU A 340 10.92 3.92 -14.97
N LEU A 341 11.94 3.99 -14.10
CA LEU A 341 11.80 4.50 -12.74
C LEU A 341 11.37 5.96 -12.73
N GLU A 342 12.05 6.82 -13.51
CA GLU A 342 11.72 8.25 -13.58
C GLU A 342 10.32 8.50 -14.17
N MET A 343 9.91 7.73 -15.18
CA MET A 343 8.55 7.79 -15.73
C MET A 343 7.52 7.39 -14.66
N CYS A 344 7.77 6.32 -13.91
CA CYS A 344 6.88 5.87 -12.85
C CYS A 344 6.81 6.85 -11.67
N LYS A 345 7.91 7.51 -11.31
CA LYS A 345 7.91 8.61 -10.32
C LYS A 345 6.94 9.72 -10.72
N ARG A 346 7.04 10.21 -11.97
CA ARG A 346 6.13 11.25 -12.48
C ARG A 346 4.68 10.79 -12.48
N LEU A 347 4.41 9.52 -12.83
CA LEU A 347 3.07 8.96 -12.82
C LEU A 347 2.48 8.92 -11.40
N VAL A 348 3.26 8.51 -10.39
CA VAL A 348 2.82 8.48 -8.98
C VAL A 348 2.58 9.89 -8.45
N TYR A 349 3.46 10.82 -8.74
CA TYR A 349 3.29 12.22 -8.33
C TYR A 349 2.08 12.89 -9.00
N TYR A 350 1.85 12.58 -10.28
CA TYR A 350 0.63 13.02 -10.96
C TYR A 350 -0.63 12.48 -10.28
N ALA A 351 -0.65 11.20 -9.90
CA ALA A 351 -1.77 10.61 -9.18
C ALA A 351 -1.97 11.23 -7.79
N ALA A 352 -0.88 11.47 -7.05
CA ALA A 352 -0.92 12.13 -5.75
C ALA A 352 -1.47 13.57 -5.84
N SER A 353 -1.00 14.35 -6.82
CA SER A 353 -1.52 15.69 -7.11
C SER A 353 -3.00 15.66 -7.49
N ALA A 354 -3.42 14.68 -8.29
CA ALA A 354 -4.82 14.52 -8.64
C ALA A 354 -5.69 14.21 -7.42
N MET A 355 -5.17 13.45 -6.45
CA MET A 355 -5.87 13.19 -5.18
C MET A 355 -6.04 14.46 -4.35
N ASP A 356 -5.00 15.31 -4.26
CA ASP A 356 -5.06 16.58 -3.53
C ASP A 356 -6.08 17.55 -4.17
N GLN A 357 -6.18 17.55 -5.52
CA GLN A 357 -7.03 18.49 -6.25
C GLN A 357 -8.51 18.08 -6.31
N LYS A 358 -8.81 16.80 -6.49
CA LYS A 358 -10.18 16.32 -6.78
C LYS A 358 -10.65 15.20 -5.87
N GLY A 359 -9.83 14.82 -4.89
CA GLY A 359 -10.11 13.73 -3.97
C GLY A 359 -9.91 12.35 -4.59
N PHE A 360 -9.79 11.36 -3.71
CA PHE A 360 -9.52 9.96 -4.10
C PHE A 360 -10.53 9.38 -5.11
N LYS A 361 -11.83 9.65 -4.90
CA LYS A 361 -12.90 9.08 -5.74
C LYS A 361 -12.75 9.47 -7.21
N ASP A 362 -12.33 10.69 -7.50
CA ASP A 362 -12.19 11.21 -8.86
C ASP A 362 -10.78 11.00 -9.43
N ALA A 363 -9.80 10.65 -8.59
CA ALA A 363 -8.43 10.28 -8.99
C ALA A 363 -8.25 8.78 -9.30
N ARG A 364 -9.33 7.98 -9.35
CA ARG A 364 -9.26 6.51 -9.55
C ARG A 364 -8.57 6.10 -10.85
N ARG A 365 -8.67 6.91 -11.90
CA ARG A 365 -8.02 6.68 -13.20
C ARG A 365 -6.50 6.74 -13.04
N GLU A 366 -6.00 7.77 -12.41
CA GLU A 366 -4.57 8.01 -12.17
C GLU A 366 -3.98 6.94 -11.24
N ILE A 367 -4.71 6.57 -10.21
CA ILE A 367 -4.32 5.49 -9.27
C ILE A 367 -4.27 4.13 -9.99
N ALA A 368 -5.22 3.83 -10.87
CA ALA A 368 -5.22 2.60 -11.67
C ALA A 368 -3.98 2.51 -12.57
N MET A 369 -3.60 3.61 -13.24
CA MET A 369 -2.37 3.66 -14.04
C MET A 369 -1.12 3.32 -13.19
N CYS A 370 -1.01 3.90 -11.99
CA CYS A 370 0.08 3.61 -11.07
C CYS A 370 0.11 2.14 -10.66
N LYS A 371 -1.04 1.59 -10.25
CA LYS A 371 -1.14 0.20 -9.78
C LYS A 371 -0.78 -0.83 -10.85
N ILE A 372 -1.06 -0.52 -12.12
CA ILE A 372 -0.67 -1.38 -13.25
C ILE A 372 0.83 -1.25 -13.54
N LYS A 373 1.35 -0.03 -13.63
CA LYS A 373 2.69 0.21 -14.17
C LYS A 373 3.80 0.05 -13.13
N VAL A 374 3.61 0.60 -11.92
CA VAL A 374 4.69 0.72 -10.93
C VAL A 374 5.18 -0.63 -10.41
N PRO A 375 4.32 -1.60 -10.00
CA PRO A 375 4.82 -2.90 -9.55
C PRO A 375 5.50 -3.70 -10.67
N ARG A 376 5.05 -3.57 -11.92
CA ARG A 376 5.69 -4.21 -13.08
C ARG A 376 7.08 -3.66 -13.33
N MET A 377 7.21 -2.33 -13.33
CA MET A 377 8.50 -1.65 -13.47
C MET A 377 9.48 -2.11 -12.39
N ALA A 378 9.06 -2.10 -11.12
CA ALA A 378 9.94 -2.49 -10.02
C ALA A 378 10.35 -3.97 -10.09
N CYS A 379 9.43 -4.90 -10.45
CA CYS A 379 9.80 -6.30 -10.69
C CYS A 379 10.89 -6.42 -11.76
N ASN A 380 10.79 -5.67 -12.86
CA ASN A 380 11.78 -5.71 -13.94
C ASN A 380 13.14 -5.15 -13.49
N ILE A 381 13.16 -4.05 -12.75
CA ILE A 381 14.40 -3.47 -12.22
C ILE A 381 15.09 -4.42 -11.25
N ILE A 382 14.33 -5.01 -10.33
CA ILE A 382 14.87 -5.97 -9.35
C ILE A 382 15.37 -7.22 -10.05
N ASP A 383 14.65 -7.74 -11.05
CA ASP A 383 15.06 -8.90 -11.86
C ASP A 383 16.38 -8.62 -12.60
N SER A 384 16.52 -7.44 -13.21
CA SER A 384 17.77 -7.02 -13.85
C SER A 384 18.92 -6.92 -12.84
N ALA A 385 18.67 -6.41 -11.63
CA ALA A 385 19.67 -6.39 -10.56
C ALA A 385 20.06 -7.82 -10.13
N ILE A 386 19.09 -8.71 -9.93
CA ILE A 386 19.32 -10.14 -9.65
C ILE A 386 20.22 -10.75 -10.73
N GLN A 387 19.93 -10.51 -12.01
CA GLN A 387 20.69 -11.04 -13.13
C GLN A 387 22.15 -10.61 -13.09
N VAL A 388 22.44 -9.35 -12.73
CA VAL A 388 23.79 -8.83 -12.61
C VAL A 388 24.55 -9.45 -11.44
N TYR A 389 23.87 -9.74 -10.32
CA TYR A 389 24.45 -10.47 -9.17
C TYR A 389 24.66 -11.96 -9.46
N GLY A 390 23.90 -12.55 -10.40
CA GLY A 390 23.91 -13.99 -10.69
C GLY A 390 23.35 -14.81 -9.52
N GLY A 391 23.94 -15.95 -9.21
CA GLY A 391 23.47 -16.84 -8.13
C GLY A 391 23.37 -16.17 -6.75
N LEU A 392 24.19 -15.15 -6.49
CA LEU A 392 24.09 -14.36 -5.24
C LEU A 392 22.78 -13.57 -5.18
N GLY A 393 22.31 -13.06 -6.33
CA GLY A 393 21.08 -12.23 -6.41
C GLY A 393 19.80 -12.99 -6.08
N ILE A 394 19.74 -14.30 -6.29
CA ILE A 394 18.58 -15.14 -5.93
C ILE A 394 18.69 -15.76 -4.52
N SER A 395 19.75 -15.47 -3.80
CA SER A 395 20.02 -15.99 -2.46
C SER A 395 19.76 -14.95 -1.37
N GLN A 396 19.84 -15.39 -0.12
CA GLN A 396 19.81 -14.52 1.06
C GLN A 396 21.10 -13.70 1.26
N GLY A 397 22.09 -13.84 0.38
CA GLY A 397 23.30 -13.04 0.37
C GLY A 397 23.09 -11.60 -0.12
N THR A 398 21.91 -11.30 -0.68
CA THR A 398 21.44 -9.96 -1.01
C THR A 398 19.97 -9.80 -0.59
N GLU A 399 19.50 -8.56 -0.51
CA GLU A 399 18.09 -8.26 -0.25
C GLU A 399 17.20 -8.40 -1.51
N LEU A 400 17.78 -8.61 -2.70
CA LEU A 400 17.07 -8.56 -3.98
C LEU A 400 15.99 -9.62 -4.15
N ALA A 401 16.25 -10.87 -3.77
CA ALA A 401 15.25 -11.95 -3.86
C ALA A 401 14.02 -11.66 -3.00
N LYS A 402 14.24 -11.17 -1.77
CA LYS A 402 13.17 -10.74 -0.87
C LYS A 402 12.42 -9.54 -1.42
N MET A 403 13.12 -8.53 -1.94
CA MET A 403 12.51 -7.38 -2.61
C MET A 403 11.61 -7.83 -3.76
N TRP A 404 12.10 -8.71 -4.63
CA TRP A 404 11.33 -9.22 -5.77
C TRP A 404 10.06 -9.94 -5.33
N ALA A 405 10.16 -10.84 -4.36
CA ALA A 405 9.03 -11.56 -3.81
C ALA A 405 7.95 -10.61 -3.25
N HIS A 406 8.37 -9.61 -2.47
CA HIS A 406 7.46 -8.63 -1.86
C HIS A 406 6.85 -7.66 -2.89
N ILE A 407 7.57 -7.29 -3.95
CA ILE A 407 7.01 -6.42 -4.98
C ILE A 407 6.11 -7.21 -5.93
N ARG A 408 6.44 -8.49 -6.22
CA ARG A 408 5.66 -9.31 -7.14
C ARG A 408 4.20 -9.47 -6.71
N HIS A 409 3.93 -9.58 -5.41
CA HIS A 409 2.57 -9.70 -4.92
C HIS A 409 1.73 -8.43 -5.09
N LEU A 410 2.34 -7.24 -5.19
CA LEU A 410 1.63 -5.98 -5.40
C LEU A 410 0.91 -5.88 -6.75
N ARG A 411 1.20 -6.81 -7.69
CA ARG A 411 0.46 -6.91 -8.95
C ARG A 411 -0.95 -7.46 -8.78
N PHE A 412 -1.31 -7.98 -7.59
CA PHE A 412 -2.66 -8.43 -7.27
C PHE A 412 -3.17 -7.97 -5.90
N ALA A 413 -2.30 -7.58 -4.96
CA ALA A 413 -2.73 -6.99 -3.68
C ALA A 413 -3.44 -5.64 -3.91
N ASP A 414 -4.50 -5.38 -3.17
CA ASP A 414 -5.40 -4.22 -3.31
C ASP A 414 -6.01 -4.07 -4.73
N GLY A 415 -6.19 -5.18 -5.42
CA GLY A 415 -6.71 -5.31 -6.76
C GLY A 415 -5.65 -5.71 -7.79
N PRO A 416 -5.94 -6.76 -8.60
CA PRO A 416 -5.01 -7.23 -9.62
C PRO A 416 -4.90 -6.26 -10.80
N ASP A 417 -3.79 -6.40 -11.56
CA ASP A 417 -3.53 -5.64 -12.79
C ASP A 417 -4.75 -5.62 -13.73
N GLU A 418 -5.45 -6.75 -13.84
CA GLU A 418 -6.60 -6.95 -14.72
C GLU A 418 -7.83 -6.13 -14.28
N ALA A 419 -8.09 -6.05 -12.96
CA ALA A 419 -9.20 -5.25 -12.45
C ALA A 419 -8.94 -3.74 -12.66
N HIS A 420 -7.71 -3.29 -12.44
CA HIS A 420 -7.32 -1.91 -12.71
C HIS A 420 -7.32 -1.59 -14.21
N SER A 421 -6.87 -2.53 -15.07
CA SER A 421 -6.92 -2.38 -16.53
C SER A 421 -8.35 -2.27 -17.04
N GLN A 422 -9.27 -3.10 -16.53
CA GLN A 422 -10.69 -3.02 -16.87
C GLN A 422 -11.30 -1.67 -16.45
N GLN A 423 -10.97 -1.20 -15.24
CA GLN A 423 -11.45 0.10 -14.75
C GLN A 423 -10.94 1.25 -15.64
N LEU A 424 -9.66 1.24 -15.98
CA LEU A 424 -9.03 2.25 -16.84
C LEU A 424 -9.64 2.23 -18.25
N ALA A 425 -9.77 1.05 -18.85
CA ALA A 425 -10.36 0.90 -20.18
C ALA A 425 -11.80 1.41 -20.24
N ARG A 426 -12.62 1.10 -19.23
CA ARG A 426 -13.99 1.65 -19.12
C ARG A 426 -14.00 3.18 -19.08
N SER A 427 -13.07 3.79 -18.36
CA SER A 427 -12.93 5.24 -18.28
C SER A 427 -12.56 5.84 -19.64
N GLU A 428 -11.59 5.25 -20.36
CA GLU A 428 -11.19 5.71 -21.69
C GLU A 428 -12.32 5.54 -22.73
N LEU A 429 -13.03 4.42 -22.69
CA LEU A 429 -14.14 4.17 -23.61
C LEU A 429 -15.38 5.03 -23.34
N SER A 430 -15.55 5.54 -22.13
CA SER A 430 -16.72 6.36 -21.74
C SER A 430 -16.82 7.70 -22.48
N VAL A 431 -15.75 8.17 -23.12
CA VAL A 431 -15.73 9.42 -23.89
C VAL A 431 -16.11 9.24 -25.36
N ALA A 432 -16.42 8.00 -25.79
CA ALA A 432 -16.64 7.65 -27.21
C ALA A 432 -17.69 8.53 -27.88
N ASP A 433 -18.83 8.79 -27.25
CA ASP A 433 -19.90 9.62 -27.85
C ASP A 433 -19.46 11.07 -28.01
N LYS A 434 -18.74 11.62 -27.02
CA LYS A 434 -18.16 12.97 -27.15
C LYS A 434 -17.17 13.07 -28.30
N LEU A 435 -16.37 12.02 -28.50
CA LEU A 435 -15.43 11.97 -29.63
C LEU A 435 -16.16 11.87 -30.98
N ARG A 436 -17.23 11.06 -31.08
CA ARG A 436 -18.04 10.98 -32.32
C ARG A 436 -18.58 12.36 -32.71
N VAL A 437 -19.18 13.08 -31.76
CA VAL A 437 -19.68 14.45 -32.00
C VAL A 437 -18.55 15.38 -32.45
N LYS A 438 -17.39 15.33 -31.76
CA LYS A 438 -16.23 16.16 -32.10
C LYS A 438 -15.71 15.88 -33.52
N TYR A 439 -15.60 14.61 -33.89
CA TYR A 439 -15.11 14.23 -35.22
C TYR A 439 -16.12 14.55 -36.33
N GLU A 440 -17.42 14.53 -36.03
CA GLU A 440 -18.43 15.00 -36.98
C GLU A 440 -18.31 16.53 -37.21
N MET A 441 -18.09 17.32 -36.18
CA MET A 441 -17.78 18.74 -36.36
C MET A 441 -16.52 18.96 -37.22
N TYR A 442 -15.50 18.12 -37.08
CA TYR A 442 -14.29 18.23 -37.91
C TYR A 442 -14.61 17.96 -39.36
N ARG A 443 -15.42 16.93 -39.71
CA ARG A 443 -15.84 16.59 -41.07
C ARG A 443 -16.65 17.74 -41.70
N GLN A 444 -17.59 18.30 -40.95
CA GLN A 444 -18.38 19.44 -41.41
C GLN A 444 -17.49 20.65 -41.71
N ARG A 445 -16.53 20.93 -40.80
CA ARG A 445 -15.58 22.04 -41.03
C ARG A 445 -14.66 21.80 -42.24
N GLU A 446 -14.20 20.58 -42.42
CA GLU A 446 -13.41 20.20 -43.59
C GLU A 446 -14.20 20.45 -44.92
N ALA A 447 -15.47 20.04 -44.98
CA ALA A 447 -16.32 20.28 -46.12
C ALA A 447 -16.49 21.79 -46.42
N GLU A 448 -16.72 22.62 -45.37
CA GLU A 448 -16.81 24.09 -45.52
C GLU A 448 -15.47 24.69 -46.06
N LEU A 449 -14.33 24.19 -45.60
CA LEU A 449 -13.04 24.69 -46.06
C LEU A 449 -12.78 24.31 -47.52
N ARG A 450 -13.10 23.06 -47.92
CA ARG A 450 -12.98 22.61 -49.29
C ARG A 450 -13.87 23.41 -50.26
N ALA A 451 -15.08 23.79 -49.81
CA ALA A 451 -16.00 24.59 -50.63
C ALA A 451 -15.52 26.06 -50.86
N LYS A 452 -14.51 26.53 -50.14
CA LYS A 452 -13.90 27.86 -50.31
C LYS A 452 -12.63 27.87 -51.13
N LEU A 453 -12.13 26.72 -51.53
CA LEU A 453 -10.98 26.52 -52.42
C LEU A 453 -11.43 26.34 -53.87
#